data_f876382997f2143c234d4c200c54eed7
#
_entry.id   f876382997f2143c234d4c200c54eed7
#
_cell.length_a   1.000
_cell.length_b   1.000
_cell.length_c   1.000
_cell.angle_alpha   90.00
_cell.angle_beta   90.00
_cell.angle_gamma   90.00
#
_symmetry.space_group_name_H-M   'P 1'
#
loop_
_entity.id
_entity.type
_entity.pdbx_description
1 polymer ?
#
loop_
_entity_poly.entity_id
_entity_poly.type
_entity_poly.pdbx_seq_one_letter_code
_entity_poly.pdbx_strand_id
1 'polypeptide(L)'
;TPHLRSLGRPCARMGLIHRNQLLLMTLQKTEQEWRALLAAKQAEPVAYEVTRQAATERPFTGKYENHWAHGSYHCICCGAKLFDAATKFDAGCGWPSFHTAANQEAITERRDTSHGMVRVETVCSQCEAHLGHVFEDGPAPTGLRYCMNSASLDFIPS
;
A
#
# COMPACT_ATOMS: atom_id res chain seq x y z
N THR A 1 -56.88 32.91 21.44
CA THR A 1 -56.27 31.95 20.53
C THR A 1 -54.72 32.15 20.46
N PRO A 2 -53.90 31.29 20.99
CA PRO A 2 -52.45 31.44 20.87
C PRO A 2 -51.94 30.82 19.58
N HIS A 3 -51.13 31.60 18.86
CA HIS A 3 -50.40 31.15 17.66
C HIS A 3 -49.33 30.15 18.01
N LEU A 4 -49.42 28.96 17.46
CA LEU A 4 -48.33 27.96 17.42
C LEU A 4 -47.28 28.40 16.41
N ARG A 5 -46.07 28.73 16.88
CA ARG A 5 -44.89 28.90 16.06
C ARG A 5 -44.31 27.55 15.73
N SER A 6 -44.27 27.26 14.45
CA SER A 6 -43.56 26.13 13.86
C SER A 6 -42.05 26.28 14.11
N LEU A 7 -41.48 25.38 14.86
CA LEU A 7 -40.01 25.23 14.99
C LEU A 7 -39.50 24.41 13.81
N GLY A 8 -38.81 25.09 12.91
CA GLY A 8 -38.11 24.45 11.80
C GLY A 8 -37.05 23.47 12.29
N ARG A 9 -37.08 22.28 11.74
CA ARG A 9 -36.06 21.26 11.97
C ARG A 9 -34.75 21.72 11.36
N PRO A 10 -33.57 21.61 12.06
CA PRO A 10 -32.29 21.82 11.42
C PRO A 10 -31.97 20.64 10.53
N CYS A 11 -31.71 20.96 9.30
CA CYS A 11 -31.35 20.00 8.23
C CYS A 11 -30.01 19.31 8.52
N ALA A 12 -30.01 18.00 8.38
CA ALA A 12 -28.88 17.13 8.64
C ALA A 12 -27.73 17.38 7.65
N ARG A 13 -26.70 18.10 8.06
CA ARG A 13 -25.39 18.19 7.39
C ARG A 13 -24.26 17.52 8.18
N MET A 14 -24.58 16.63 9.10
CA MET A 14 -23.57 15.98 9.95
C MET A 14 -23.05 14.64 9.43
N GLY A 15 -23.55 14.12 8.30
CA GLY A 15 -23.23 12.75 7.86
C GLY A 15 -21.92 12.56 7.11
N LEU A 16 -21.41 13.60 6.42
CA LEU A 16 -20.23 13.45 5.56
C LEU A 16 -18.88 13.67 6.29
N ILE A 17 -18.88 14.53 7.29
CA ILE A 17 -17.64 14.85 8.02
C ILE A 17 -17.21 13.68 8.92
N HIS A 18 -18.17 12.95 9.49
CA HIS A 18 -17.90 11.80 10.36
C HIS A 18 -17.35 10.57 9.60
N ARG A 19 -17.77 10.36 8.35
CA ARG A 19 -17.27 9.24 7.53
C ARG A 19 -15.82 9.43 7.12
N ASN A 20 -15.43 10.64 6.75
CA ASN A 20 -14.04 10.94 6.37
C ASN A 20 -13.09 10.91 7.58
N GLN A 21 -13.55 11.35 8.76
CA GLN A 21 -12.76 11.25 9.99
C GLN A 21 -12.58 9.81 10.45
N LEU A 22 -13.60 8.96 10.32
CA LEU A 22 -13.51 7.53 10.64
C LEU A 22 -12.57 6.79 9.67
N LEU A 23 -12.57 7.12 8.37
CA LEU A 23 -11.62 6.57 7.40
C LEU A 23 -10.18 6.97 7.73
N LEU A 24 -9.94 8.23 8.06
CA LEU A 24 -8.61 8.71 8.48
C LEU A 24 -8.17 8.09 9.81
N MET A 25 -9.08 7.84 10.74
CA MET A 25 -8.78 7.18 12.02
C MET A 25 -8.52 5.68 11.88
N THR A 26 -9.13 4.98 10.90
CA THR A 26 -8.87 3.55 10.64
C THR A 26 -7.54 3.28 9.98
N LEU A 27 -6.93 4.29 9.32
CA LEU A 27 -5.63 4.20 8.67
C LEU A 27 -4.45 4.50 9.62
N GLN A 28 -4.74 5.08 10.79
CA GLN A 28 -3.72 5.43 11.77
C GLN A 28 -3.73 4.43 12.93
N LYS A 29 -2.63 3.71 13.08
CA LYS A 29 -2.40 2.76 14.17
C LYS A 29 -1.12 3.12 14.90
N THR A 30 -1.04 2.76 16.17
CA THR A 30 0.20 2.85 16.94
C THR A 30 1.22 1.83 16.43
N GLU A 31 2.49 2.04 16.75
CA GLU A 31 3.56 1.07 16.45
C GLU A 31 3.20 -0.32 16.96
N GLN A 32 2.72 -0.42 18.19
CA GLN A 32 2.35 -1.69 18.81
C GLN A 32 1.21 -2.38 18.05
N GLU A 33 0.20 -1.63 17.62
CA GLU A 33 -0.92 -2.15 16.83
C GLU A 33 -0.47 -2.66 15.46
N TRP A 34 0.42 -1.92 14.78
CA TRP A 34 0.98 -2.37 13.50
C TRP A 34 1.83 -3.62 13.66
N ARG A 35 2.67 -3.68 14.69
CA ARG A 35 3.49 -4.88 14.96
C ARG A 35 2.63 -6.09 15.28
N ALA A 36 1.56 -5.93 16.04
CA ALA A 36 0.63 -7.02 16.35
C ALA A 36 -0.11 -7.51 15.10
N LEU A 37 -0.57 -6.60 14.25
CA LEU A 37 -1.22 -6.94 12.98
C LEU A 37 -0.28 -7.72 12.05
N LEU A 38 0.95 -7.27 11.90
CA LEU A 38 1.95 -7.92 11.06
C LEU A 38 2.32 -9.31 11.59
N ALA A 39 2.45 -9.45 12.90
CA ALA A 39 2.71 -10.75 13.54
C ALA A 39 1.55 -11.73 13.30
N ALA A 40 0.30 -11.27 13.41
CA ALA A 40 -0.88 -12.08 13.13
C ALA A 40 -0.95 -12.56 11.68
N LYS A 41 -0.42 -11.79 10.75
CA LYS A 41 -0.31 -12.15 9.33
C LYS A 41 0.94 -12.98 8.99
N GLN A 42 1.75 -13.30 9.98
CA GLN A 42 3.02 -13.99 9.80
C GLN A 42 3.95 -13.28 8.80
N ALA A 43 3.96 -11.95 8.85
CA ALA A 43 4.81 -11.12 8.02
C ALA A 43 6.30 -11.37 8.30
N GLU A 44 7.13 -11.05 7.31
CA GLU A 44 8.59 -11.14 7.48
C GLU A 44 9.06 -10.24 8.64
N PRO A 45 10.15 -10.60 9.35
CA PRO A 45 10.60 -9.85 10.52
C PRO A 45 10.84 -8.36 10.27
N VAL A 46 11.23 -7.98 9.05
CA VAL A 46 11.51 -6.59 8.66
C VAL A 46 10.26 -5.83 8.19
N ALA A 47 9.08 -6.44 8.23
CA ALA A 47 7.87 -5.84 7.64
C ALA A 47 7.48 -4.52 8.28
N TYR A 48 7.63 -4.36 9.60
CA TYR A 48 7.33 -3.10 10.25
C TYR A 48 8.27 -1.99 9.78
N GLU A 49 9.57 -2.21 9.81
CA GLU A 49 10.58 -1.24 9.39
C GLU A 49 10.41 -0.87 7.91
N VAL A 50 10.09 -1.83 7.06
CA VAL A 50 9.85 -1.59 5.63
C VAL A 50 8.59 -0.76 5.43
N THR A 51 7.45 -1.19 5.99
CA THR A 51 6.15 -0.58 5.71
C THR A 51 5.93 0.75 6.43
N ARG A 52 6.42 0.87 7.66
CA ARG A 52 6.15 2.04 8.52
C ARG A 52 7.32 2.99 8.68
N GLN A 53 8.55 2.54 8.42
CA GLN A 53 9.76 3.34 8.54
C GLN A 53 10.51 3.50 7.22
N ALA A 54 9.90 3.14 6.11
CA ALA A 54 10.46 3.25 4.76
C ALA A 54 11.85 2.59 4.60
N ALA A 55 12.08 1.50 5.33
CA ALA A 55 13.28 0.70 5.14
C ALA A 55 13.17 -0.15 3.85
N THR A 56 14.30 -0.63 3.38
CA THR A 56 14.39 -1.54 2.23
C THR A 56 14.92 -2.89 2.70
N GLU A 57 14.23 -3.97 2.32
CA GLU A 57 14.74 -5.32 2.57
C GLU A 57 16.01 -5.59 1.77
N ARG A 58 16.83 -6.54 2.23
CA ARG A 58 18.01 -6.96 1.47
C ARG A 58 17.60 -7.63 0.16
N PRO A 59 18.29 -7.35 -0.96
CA PRO A 59 17.98 -8.00 -2.22
C PRO A 59 18.14 -9.53 -2.11
N PHE A 60 17.32 -10.26 -2.84
CA PHE A 60 17.29 -11.74 -2.91
C PHE A 60 16.92 -12.43 -1.60
N THR A 61 16.36 -11.72 -0.62
CA THR A 61 15.98 -12.31 0.69
C THR A 61 14.47 -12.43 0.89
N GLY A 62 13.65 -11.70 0.12
CA GLY A 62 12.21 -11.69 0.29
C GLY A 62 11.53 -12.95 -0.22
N LYS A 63 10.45 -13.37 0.45
CA LYS A 63 9.75 -14.61 0.10
C LYS A 63 9.06 -14.59 -1.26
N TYR A 64 8.82 -13.42 -1.83
CA TYR A 64 8.16 -13.27 -3.13
C TYR A 64 9.13 -12.91 -4.26
N GLU A 65 10.42 -12.80 -3.98
CA GLU A 65 11.40 -12.48 -5.01
C GLU A 65 11.37 -13.55 -6.11
N ASN A 66 11.45 -14.82 -5.74
CA ASN A 66 11.36 -15.95 -6.66
C ASN A 66 10.04 -16.71 -6.44
N HIS A 67 8.93 -16.05 -6.68
CA HIS A 67 7.57 -16.57 -6.47
C HIS A 67 6.73 -16.28 -7.70
N TRP A 68 6.22 -17.31 -8.38
CA TRP A 68 5.57 -17.21 -9.69
C TRP A 68 4.19 -17.84 -9.73
N ALA A 69 3.56 -18.11 -8.58
CA ALA A 69 2.22 -18.66 -8.51
C ALA A 69 1.18 -17.67 -9.04
N HIS A 70 0.06 -18.19 -9.55
CA HIS A 70 -1.06 -17.37 -10.00
C HIS A 70 -1.83 -16.80 -8.82
N GLY A 71 -2.16 -15.54 -8.89
CA GLY A 71 -2.90 -14.86 -7.85
C GLY A 71 -2.67 -13.35 -7.87
N SER A 72 -2.78 -12.75 -6.71
CA SER A 72 -2.63 -11.30 -6.55
C SER A 72 -1.82 -10.96 -5.30
N TYR A 73 -1.17 -9.80 -5.35
CA TYR A 73 -0.37 -9.26 -4.25
C TYR A 73 -1.08 -8.08 -3.64
N HIS A 74 -1.24 -8.11 -2.33
CA HIS A 74 -1.96 -7.12 -1.54
C HIS A 74 -1.04 -6.44 -0.55
N CYS A 75 -1.42 -5.26 -0.07
CA CYS A 75 -0.69 -4.60 1.00
C CYS A 75 -0.77 -5.44 2.28
N ILE A 76 0.38 -5.77 2.85
CA ILE A 76 0.44 -6.57 4.10
C ILE A 76 -0.23 -5.87 5.27
N CYS A 77 -0.26 -4.53 5.26
CA CYS A 77 -0.83 -3.73 6.34
C CYS A 77 -2.35 -3.62 6.29
N CYS A 78 -2.93 -3.34 5.11
CA CYS A 78 -4.36 -3.03 4.99
C CYS A 78 -5.14 -3.99 4.08
N GLY A 79 -4.48 -4.86 3.35
CA GLY A 79 -5.11 -5.83 2.45
C GLY A 79 -5.54 -5.28 1.09
N ALA A 80 -5.27 -4.02 0.77
CA ALA A 80 -5.59 -3.44 -0.53
C ALA A 80 -4.87 -4.20 -1.66
N LYS A 81 -5.59 -4.53 -2.73
CA LYS A 81 -4.98 -5.17 -3.89
C LYS A 81 -4.05 -4.22 -4.62
N LEU A 82 -2.81 -4.62 -4.86
CA LEU A 82 -1.77 -3.78 -5.45
C LEU A 82 -1.34 -4.26 -6.84
N PHE A 83 -1.12 -5.57 -7.01
CA PHE A 83 -0.64 -6.14 -8.27
C PHE A 83 -1.27 -7.50 -8.54
N ASP A 84 -1.48 -7.79 -9.83
CA ASP A 84 -1.75 -9.14 -10.29
C ASP A 84 -0.44 -9.88 -10.60
N ALA A 85 -0.38 -11.16 -10.27
CA ALA A 85 0.78 -12.00 -10.58
C ALA A 85 1.11 -12.02 -12.08
N ALA A 86 0.10 -11.82 -12.94
CA ALA A 86 0.28 -11.78 -14.39
C ALA A 86 1.19 -10.63 -14.86
N THR A 87 1.35 -9.56 -14.06
CA THR A 87 2.22 -8.42 -14.40
C THR A 87 3.60 -8.52 -13.77
N LYS A 88 3.86 -9.58 -12.99
CA LYS A 88 5.17 -9.83 -12.40
C LYS A 88 6.16 -10.31 -13.45
N PHE A 89 7.38 -9.80 -13.40
CA PHE A 89 8.46 -10.20 -14.30
C PHE A 89 9.79 -10.28 -13.57
N ASP A 90 10.71 -11.05 -14.11
CA ASP A 90 12.05 -11.18 -13.57
C ASP A 90 12.93 -10.02 -14.05
N ALA A 91 13.17 -9.06 -13.17
CA ALA A 91 14.03 -7.92 -13.44
C ALA A 91 15.50 -8.19 -13.06
N GLY A 92 15.78 -9.29 -12.37
CA GLY A 92 17.13 -9.63 -11.90
C GLY A 92 17.67 -8.70 -10.82
N CYS A 93 16.83 -7.86 -10.24
CA CYS A 93 17.24 -6.84 -9.26
C CYS A 93 17.26 -7.32 -7.81
N GLY A 94 16.68 -8.49 -7.52
CA GLY A 94 16.60 -9.05 -6.17
C GLY A 94 15.36 -8.71 -5.38
N TRP A 95 14.40 -8.00 -6.00
CA TRP A 95 13.09 -7.67 -5.44
C TRP A 95 11.98 -8.03 -6.42
N PRO A 96 10.78 -8.42 -5.92
CA PRO A 96 9.65 -8.64 -6.82
C PRO A 96 9.35 -7.40 -7.64
N SER A 97 9.19 -7.59 -8.94
CA SER A 97 9.01 -6.49 -9.90
C SER A 97 7.76 -6.72 -10.74
N PHE A 98 7.01 -5.63 -10.98
CA PHE A 98 5.77 -5.63 -11.74
C PHE A 98 5.78 -4.49 -12.74
N HIS A 99 5.21 -4.70 -13.92
CA HIS A 99 5.14 -3.63 -14.92
C HIS A 99 3.85 -2.81 -14.87
N THR A 100 2.82 -3.29 -14.17
CA THR A 100 1.53 -2.62 -14.10
C THR A 100 0.90 -2.81 -12.73
N ALA A 101 0.37 -1.75 -12.12
CA ALA A 101 -0.43 -1.83 -10.91
C ALA A 101 -1.82 -2.40 -11.22
N ALA A 102 -2.41 -3.13 -10.29
CA ALA A 102 -3.76 -3.68 -10.44
C ALA A 102 -4.81 -2.58 -10.59
N ASN A 103 -4.58 -1.45 -9.91
CA ASN A 103 -5.37 -0.22 -10.02
C ASN A 103 -4.42 0.95 -9.75
N GLN A 104 -4.37 1.93 -10.64
CA GLN A 104 -3.49 3.09 -10.48
C GLN A 104 -3.80 3.92 -9.22
N GLU A 105 -5.04 3.89 -8.75
CA GLU A 105 -5.44 4.59 -7.51
C GLU A 105 -4.96 3.87 -6.24
N ALA A 106 -4.56 2.61 -6.33
CA ALA A 106 -4.10 1.84 -5.18
C ALA A 106 -2.70 2.24 -4.71
N ILE A 107 -1.91 2.86 -5.57
CA ILE A 107 -0.52 3.23 -5.32
C ILE A 107 -0.37 4.74 -5.46
N THR A 108 0.22 5.38 -4.45
CA THR A 108 0.58 6.79 -4.47
C THR A 108 2.07 6.92 -4.69
N GLU A 109 2.46 7.80 -5.59
CA GLU A 109 3.87 8.10 -5.90
C GLU A 109 4.31 9.34 -5.14
N ARG A 110 5.52 9.27 -4.57
CA ARG A 110 6.15 10.39 -3.85
C ARG A 110 7.61 10.54 -4.28
N ARG A 111 8.05 11.79 -4.40
CA ARG A 111 9.47 12.04 -4.64
C ARG A 111 10.30 11.64 -3.43
N ASP A 112 11.32 10.84 -3.65
CA ASP A 112 12.26 10.37 -2.62
C ASP A 112 13.67 10.85 -2.96
N THR A 113 14.23 11.70 -2.10
CA THR A 113 15.58 12.25 -2.24
C THR A 113 16.58 11.64 -1.26
N SER A 114 16.20 10.57 -0.56
CA SER A 114 17.07 9.88 0.39
C SER A 114 18.27 9.21 -0.29
N HIS A 115 19.30 8.93 0.48
CA HIS A 115 20.53 8.26 0.03
C HIS A 115 21.28 8.97 -1.12
N GLY A 116 21.13 10.30 -1.23
CA GLY A 116 21.76 11.08 -2.29
C GLY A 116 21.22 10.79 -3.70
N MET A 117 20.08 10.12 -3.81
CA MET A 117 19.42 9.77 -5.06
C MET A 117 18.11 10.53 -5.22
N VAL A 118 17.63 10.65 -6.47
CA VAL A 118 16.27 11.13 -6.76
C VAL A 118 15.50 9.96 -7.35
N ARG A 119 14.53 9.45 -6.61
CA ARG A 119 13.71 8.31 -7.02
C ARG A 119 12.23 8.63 -6.80
N VAL A 120 11.35 7.78 -7.31
CA VAL A 120 9.91 7.85 -7.05
C VAL A 120 9.53 6.70 -6.13
N GLU A 121 9.21 7.04 -4.89
CA GLU A 121 8.71 6.10 -3.89
C GLU A 121 7.26 5.72 -4.19
N THR A 122 6.92 4.46 -3.96
CA THR A 122 5.54 3.98 -4.04
C THR A 122 5.04 3.63 -2.65
N VAL A 123 3.87 4.15 -2.30
CA VAL A 123 3.20 3.86 -1.02
C VAL A 123 1.77 3.39 -1.29
N CYS A 124 1.24 2.58 -0.37
CA CYS A 124 -0.16 2.18 -0.43
C CYS A 124 -1.05 3.40 -0.22
N SER A 125 -1.95 3.67 -1.17
CA SER A 125 -2.86 4.82 -1.06
C SER A 125 -3.82 4.71 0.13
N GLN A 126 -4.13 3.50 0.59
CA GLN A 126 -5.09 3.27 1.67
C GLN A 126 -4.48 3.45 3.06
N CYS A 127 -3.26 2.98 3.30
CA CYS A 127 -2.65 2.99 4.65
C CYS A 127 -1.28 3.67 4.72
N GLU A 128 -0.79 4.19 3.59
CA GLU A 128 0.52 4.85 3.46
C GLU A 128 1.73 3.95 3.76
N ALA A 129 1.55 2.62 3.71
CA ALA A 129 2.67 1.70 3.83
C ALA A 129 3.69 1.94 2.72
N HIS A 130 4.97 2.02 3.07
CA HIS A 130 6.04 2.04 2.07
C HIS A 130 6.09 0.70 1.35
N LEU A 131 6.02 0.72 0.03
CA LEU A 131 6.02 -0.48 -0.81
C LEU A 131 7.36 -0.68 -1.50
N GLY A 132 7.90 0.35 -2.09
CA GLY A 132 9.14 0.32 -2.85
C GLY A 132 9.31 1.58 -3.69
N HIS A 133 9.79 1.39 -4.91
CA HIS A 133 10.01 2.48 -5.87
C HIS A 133 9.55 2.07 -7.26
N VAL A 134 9.23 3.04 -8.09
CA VAL A 134 8.91 2.82 -9.51
C VAL A 134 9.97 3.49 -10.38
N PHE A 135 10.38 2.78 -11.44
CA PHE A 135 11.39 3.22 -12.42
C PHE A 135 10.83 3.12 -13.83
N GLU A 136 11.42 3.86 -14.76
CA GLU A 136 11.00 3.91 -16.18
C GLU A 136 11.81 2.95 -17.07
N ASP A 137 12.41 1.93 -16.50
CA ASP A 137 13.26 0.94 -17.17
C ASP A 137 12.60 -0.45 -17.23
N GLY A 138 11.29 -0.50 -17.27
CA GLY A 138 10.51 -1.73 -17.32
C GLY A 138 10.16 -2.17 -18.75
N PRO A 139 9.52 -3.35 -18.88
CA PRO A 139 9.09 -3.89 -20.16
C PRO A 139 7.81 -3.24 -20.67
N ALA A 140 7.50 -3.49 -21.95
CA ALA A 140 6.17 -3.20 -22.49
C ALA A 140 5.11 -3.99 -21.68
N PRO A 141 3.87 -3.50 -21.59
CA PRO A 141 3.31 -2.34 -22.31
C PRO A 141 3.58 -0.99 -21.66
N THR A 142 3.92 -0.92 -20.37
CA THR A 142 4.00 0.36 -19.64
C THR A 142 5.37 1.01 -19.69
N GLY A 143 6.44 0.23 -19.85
CA GLY A 143 7.80 0.71 -19.66
C GLY A 143 8.17 0.96 -18.21
N LEU A 144 7.31 0.59 -17.27
CA LEU A 144 7.52 0.80 -15.83
C LEU A 144 8.04 -0.46 -15.14
N ARG A 145 8.84 -0.26 -14.12
CA ARG A 145 9.27 -1.29 -13.19
C ARG A 145 8.92 -0.86 -11.76
N TYR A 146 7.87 -1.45 -11.23
CA TYR A 146 7.52 -1.33 -9.81
C TYR A 146 8.37 -2.33 -9.04
N CYS A 147 9.39 -1.85 -8.37
CA CYS A 147 10.33 -2.65 -7.58
C CYS A 147 9.86 -2.62 -6.13
N MET A 148 9.29 -3.74 -5.67
CA MET A 148 8.58 -3.81 -4.39
C MET A 148 9.35 -4.64 -3.37
N ASN A 149 9.21 -4.27 -2.08
CA ASN A 149 9.69 -5.11 -1.00
C ASN A 149 8.70 -6.27 -0.78
N SER A 150 9.19 -7.50 -0.74
CA SER A 150 8.35 -8.66 -0.39
C SER A 150 7.68 -8.50 0.97
N ALA A 151 8.39 -7.88 1.92
CA ALA A 151 7.90 -7.67 3.28
C ALA A 151 6.67 -6.74 3.34
N SER A 152 6.41 -5.93 2.31
CA SER A 152 5.22 -5.08 2.22
C SER A 152 4.03 -5.73 1.52
N LEU A 153 4.19 -6.96 1.04
CA LEU A 153 3.20 -7.68 0.24
C LEU A 153 2.64 -8.89 0.97
N ASP A 154 1.39 -9.20 0.66
CA ASP A 154 0.69 -10.42 1.05
C ASP A 154 0.12 -11.07 -0.21
N PHE A 155 0.45 -12.33 -0.45
CA PHE A 155 0.02 -13.05 -1.66
C PHE A 155 -1.28 -13.81 -1.41
N ILE A 156 -2.23 -13.65 -2.32
CA ILE A 156 -3.51 -14.37 -2.31
C ILE A 156 -3.58 -15.20 -3.60
N PRO A 157 -3.57 -16.53 -3.49
CA PRO A 157 -3.70 -17.40 -4.67
C PRO A 157 -5.09 -17.25 -5.32
N SER A 158 -5.12 -17.38 -6.61
CA SER A 158 -6.37 -17.37 -7.37
C SER A 158 -6.99 -18.76 -7.46
#